data_14beff92dcadd6dba9f8ce2cc509196e
#
_entry.id   14beff92dcadd6dba9f8ce2cc509196e
#
_cell.length_a   1.000
_cell.length_b   1.000
_cell.length_c   1.000
_cell.angle_alpha   90.00
_cell.angle_beta   90.00
_cell.angle_gamma   90.00
#
_symmetry.space_group_name_H-M   'P 1'
#
loop_
_entity.id
_entity.type
_entity.pdbx_description
1 polymer ?
#
loop_
_entity_poly.entity_id
_entity_poly.type
_entity_poly.pdbx_seq_one_letter_code
_entity_poly.pdbx_strand_id
1 'polypeptide(L)'
;MFGPGAYRPDPSEGITSPADLPSPEMVPYSRNDLRQPCPRCGHSAYRDKQSHRTLHDLGNLDVWCPRDLLVTSSQHYCTKCRASFHADLSDLAPPGSHYTHRVIDLAVRLVVEDGLPSRPASWPLWRDHRVFVPCATIQNWGEAGGKKGAVSHGDRVP
;
A
#
# COMPACT_ATOMS: atom_id res chain seq x y z
N MET A 1 -22.27 -10.26 -16.76
CA MET A 1 -22.03 -9.14 -17.51
C MET A 1 -21.96 -7.90 -16.64
N PHE A 2 -21.37 -6.91 -17.14
CA PHE A 2 -21.39 -5.64 -16.45
C PHE A 2 -22.74 -5.01 -16.67
N GLY A 3 -23.37 -4.58 -15.63
CA GLY A 3 -24.64 -3.92 -15.75
C GLY A 3 -24.51 -2.59 -16.47
N PRO A 4 -25.62 -1.95 -16.79
CA PRO A 4 -25.59 -0.63 -17.39
C PRO A 4 -24.84 0.31 -16.47
N GLY A 5 -23.90 1.04 -17.01
CA GLY A 5 -23.08 1.93 -16.23
C GLY A 5 -22.00 1.27 -15.40
N ALA A 6 -21.91 -0.04 -15.42
CA ALA A 6 -20.84 -0.72 -14.71
C ALA A 6 -19.52 -0.46 -15.42
N TYR A 7 -18.51 -0.23 -14.65
CA TYR A 7 -17.18 -0.03 -15.17
C TYR A 7 -16.69 -1.30 -15.84
N ARG A 8 -16.11 -1.15 -17.02
CA ARG A 8 -15.57 -2.28 -17.75
C ARG A 8 -14.16 -1.95 -18.21
N PRO A 9 -13.15 -2.47 -17.49
CA PRO A 9 -11.77 -2.19 -17.86
C PRO A 9 -11.41 -2.87 -19.18
N ASP A 10 -10.55 -2.20 -19.94
CA ASP A 10 -9.97 -2.76 -21.13
C ASP A 10 -8.75 -3.58 -20.72
N PRO A 11 -8.70 -4.86 -21.02
CA PRO A 11 -7.56 -5.69 -20.62
C PRO A 11 -6.21 -5.22 -21.16
N SER A 12 -6.23 -4.61 -22.36
CA SER A 12 -4.98 -4.15 -22.97
C SER A 12 -4.48 -2.84 -22.36
N GLU A 13 -5.39 -2.05 -21.82
CA GLU A 13 -5.06 -0.75 -21.24
C GLU A 13 -5.17 -0.73 -19.72
N GLY A 14 -5.78 -1.75 -19.16
CA GLY A 14 -6.04 -1.79 -17.74
C GLY A 14 -7.13 -0.84 -17.33
N ILE A 15 -6.98 -0.27 -16.16
CA ILE A 15 -7.92 0.72 -15.65
C ILE A 15 -7.50 2.07 -16.19
N THR A 16 -8.39 2.74 -16.88
CA THR A 16 -8.06 4.00 -17.51
C THR A 16 -8.25 5.20 -16.60
N SER A 17 -9.21 5.13 -15.67
CA SER A 17 -9.46 6.27 -14.80
C SER A 17 -9.95 5.84 -13.43
N PRO A 18 -9.34 6.35 -12.34
CA PRO A 18 -9.85 6.09 -11.00
C PRO A 18 -11.26 6.63 -10.77
N ALA A 19 -11.67 7.62 -11.54
CA ALA A 19 -13.01 8.20 -11.39
C ALA A 19 -14.11 7.22 -11.77
N ASP A 20 -13.78 6.21 -12.56
CA ASP A 20 -14.74 5.20 -12.98
C ASP A 20 -14.90 4.06 -11.99
N LEU A 21 -14.15 4.08 -10.91
CA LEU A 21 -14.18 3.01 -9.92
C LEU A 21 -15.36 3.19 -8.96
N PRO A 22 -15.91 2.09 -8.45
CA PRO A 22 -16.91 2.21 -7.39
C PRO A 22 -16.29 2.77 -6.11
N SER A 23 -17.14 3.32 -5.26
CA SER A 23 -16.69 3.87 -3.98
C SER A 23 -16.05 2.78 -3.13
N PRO A 24 -14.92 3.05 -2.49
CA PRO A 24 -14.26 2.03 -1.69
C PRO A 24 -14.95 1.78 -0.36
N GLU A 25 -14.78 0.56 0.13
CA GLU A 25 -15.10 0.25 1.51
C GLU A 25 -14.02 0.87 2.39
N MET A 26 -14.44 1.66 3.37
CA MET A 26 -13.51 2.37 4.25
C MET A 26 -13.37 1.59 5.55
N VAL A 27 -12.18 1.10 5.83
CA VAL A 27 -11.92 0.28 7.02
C VAL A 27 -11.02 1.06 7.97
N PRO A 28 -11.51 1.42 9.15
CA PRO A 28 -10.68 2.14 10.12
C PRO A 28 -9.59 1.23 10.69
N TYR A 29 -8.41 1.80 10.84
CA TYR A 29 -7.27 1.09 11.40
C TYR A 29 -6.49 2.06 12.29
N SER A 30 -6.19 1.67 13.51
CA SER A 30 -5.59 2.56 14.48
C SER A 30 -4.26 2.04 14.99
N ARG A 31 -3.26 2.92 14.97
CA ARG A 31 -1.99 2.76 15.67
C ARG A 31 -1.76 4.02 16.50
N ASN A 32 -2.69 4.30 17.40
CA ASN A 32 -2.77 5.58 18.07
C ASN A 32 -2.61 5.36 19.58
N ASP A 33 -1.39 5.14 20.01
CA ASP A 33 -1.08 4.87 21.40
C ASP A 33 -0.77 6.16 22.15
N LEU A 34 -1.05 6.17 23.45
CA LEU A 34 -0.71 7.33 24.27
C LEU A 34 0.78 7.44 24.50
N ARG A 35 1.47 6.32 24.61
CA ARG A 35 2.90 6.29 24.86
C ARG A 35 3.55 5.18 24.06
N GLN A 36 4.75 5.46 23.59
CA GLN A 36 5.59 4.47 22.94
C GLN A 36 7.04 4.69 23.31
N PRO A 37 7.87 3.65 23.34
CA PRO A 37 9.28 3.81 23.63
C PRO A 37 9.98 4.54 22.48
N CYS A 38 10.84 5.47 22.82
CA CYS A 38 11.62 6.17 21.82
C CYS A 38 12.59 5.19 21.13
N PRO A 39 12.64 5.14 19.81
CA PRO A 39 13.53 4.21 19.12
C PRO A 39 15.01 4.55 19.31
N ARG A 40 15.31 5.77 19.77
CA ARG A 40 16.70 6.19 19.95
C ARG A 40 17.22 5.94 21.37
N CYS A 41 16.40 6.19 22.38
CA CYS A 41 16.88 6.11 23.75
C CYS A 41 16.01 5.23 24.66
N GLY A 42 14.89 4.71 24.15
CA GLY A 42 14.02 3.84 24.93
C GLY A 42 13.14 4.53 25.94
N HIS A 43 13.26 5.84 26.10
CA HIS A 43 12.43 6.58 27.04
C HIS A 43 10.95 6.57 26.57
N SER A 44 10.02 6.46 27.50
CA SER A 44 8.61 6.47 27.17
C SER A 44 8.20 7.84 26.67
N ALA A 45 7.82 7.92 25.40
CA ALA A 45 7.44 9.18 24.77
C ALA A 45 5.92 9.25 24.63
N TYR A 46 5.35 10.38 24.99
CA TYR A 46 3.90 10.55 24.92
C TYR A 46 3.49 11.03 23.54
N ARG A 47 2.19 10.88 23.27
CA ARG A 47 1.60 11.29 22.00
C ARG A 47 1.55 12.80 21.92
N ASP A 48 2.20 13.33 20.88
CA ASP A 48 2.22 14.75 20.60
C ASP A 48 1.13 15.14 19.63
N LYS A 49 0.96 14.34 18.57
CA LYS A 49 -0.01 14.59 17.51
C LYS A 49 -0.61 13.29 17.01
N GLN A 50 -1.65 13.42 16.21
CA GLN A 50 -2.24 12.31 15.46
C GLN A 50 -2.13 12.61 13.98
N SER A 51 -1.91 11.57 13.21
CA SER A 51 -1.88 11.66 11.75
C SER A 51 -2.91 10.73 11.17
N HIS A 52 -3.46 11.14 10.04
CA HIS A 52 -4.44 10.34 9.31
C HIS A 52 -3.95 10.14 7.90
N ARG A 53 -4.08 8.94 7.40
CA ARG A 53 -3.75 8.69 6.00
C ARG A 53 -4.62 7.55 5.48
N THR A 54 -4.75 7.50 4.17
CA THR A 54 -5.48 6.43 3.50
C THR A 54 -4.49 5.53 2.79
N LEU A 55 -4.64 4.22 2.99
CA LEU A 55 -3.86 3.22 2.27
C LEU A 55 -4.79 2.39 1.42
N HIS A 56 -4.47 2.25 0.15
CA HIS A 56 -5.22 1.37 -0.75
C HIS A 56 -4.79 -0.07 -0.52
N ASP A 57 -5.76 -0.93 -0.26
CA ASP A 57 -5.55 -2.34 0.02
C ASP A 57 -6.23 -3.19 -1.04
N LEU A 58 -6.02 -4.50 -0.97
CA LEU A 58 -6.77 -5.42 -1.82
C LEU A 58 -8.26 -5.27 -1.51
N GLY A 59 -9.06 -5.26 -2.56
CA GLY A 59 -10.48 -5.00 -2.43
C GLY A 59 -11.23 -6.12 -1.73
N ASN A 60 -12.47 -5.83 -1.40
CA ASN A 60 -13.37 -6.80 -0.81
C ASN A 60 -14.11 -7.53 -1.93
N LEU A 61 -13.74 -8.79 -2.19
CA LEU A 61 -14.32 -9.54 -3.29
C LEU A 61 -15.76 -9.99 -3.01
N ASP A 62 -16.16 -10.01 -1.74
CA ASP A 62 -17.53 -10.40 -1.40
C ASP A 62 -18.54 -9.38 -1.91
N VAL A 63 -18.16 -8.13 -1.92
CA VAL A 63 -19.03 -7.05 -2.40
C VAL A 63 -18.47 -6.33 -3.61
N TRP A 64 -17.37 -6.83 -4.17
CA TRP A 64 -16.77 -6.35 -5.41
C TRP A 64 -16.42 -4.87 -5.38
N CYS A 65 -16.00 -4.35 -4.25
CA CYS A 65 -15.59 -2.96 -4.17
C CYS A 65 -14.14 -2.83 -3.70
N PRO A 66 -13.49 -1.71 -4.04
CA PRO A 66 -12.16 -1.43 -3.49
C PRO A 66 -12.21 -1.31 -1.98
N ARG A 67 -11.07 -1.48 -1.34
CA ARG A 67 -10.93 -1.31 0.10
C ARG A 67 -9.82 -0.32 0.38
N ASP A 68 -10.13 0.68 1.20
CA ASP A 68 -9.16 1.63 1.68
C ASP A 68 -9.08 1.54 3.19
N LEU A 69 -7.87 1.57 3.72
CA LEU A 69 -7.66 1.62 5.16
C LEU A 69 -7.54 3.08 5.57
N LEU A 70 -8.38 3.49 6.51
CA LEU A 70 -8.27 4.81 7.12
C LEU A 70 -7.39 4.67 8.36
N VAL A 71 -6.13 5.01 8.21
CA VAL A 71 -5.15 4.79 9.27
C VAL A 71 -5.00 6.03 10.10
N THR A 72 -5.27 5.89 11.40
CA THR A 72 -4.98 6.92 12.39
C THR A 72 -3.76 6.47 13.17
N SER A 73 -2.72 7.27 13.15
CA SER A 73 -1.47 6.93 13.82
C SER A 73 -1.04 8.05 14.75
N SER A 74 -0.31 7.67 15.78
CA SER A 74 0.21 8.63 16.76
C SER A 74 1.60 9.09 16.36
N GLN A 75 1.88 10.35 16.66
CA GLN A 75 3.19 10.93 16.52
C GLN A 75 3.67 11.29 17.91
N HIS A 76 4.89 10.91 18.23
CA HIS A 76 5.42 11.01 19.59
C HIS A 76 6.62 11.95 19.65
N TYR A 77 6.79 12.56 20.78
CA TYR A 77 7.95 13.39 21.06
C TYR A 77 8.64 12.88 22.31
N CYS A 78 9.93 12.61 22.20
CA CYS A 78 10.73 12.17 23.33
C CYS A 78 11.36 13.38 24.00
N THR A 79 10.98 13.63 25.26
CA THR A 79 11.51 14.78 26.00
C THR A 79 12.96 14.58 26.42
N LYS A 80 13.42 13.32 26.46
CA LYS A 80 14.77 13.03 26.87
C LYS A 80 15.79 13.34 25.77
N CYS A 81 15.58 12.81 24.58
CA CYS A 81 16.51 13.02 23.46
C CYS A 81 15.99 14.02 22.44
N ARG A 82 14.78 14.56 22.65
CA ARG A 82 14.14 15.56 21.80
C ARG A 82 13.90 15.10 20.37
N ALA A 83 13.71 13.82 20.19
CA ALA A 83 13.39 13.28 18.89
C ALA A 83 11.89 13.14 18.72
N SER A 84 11.41 13.37 17.50
CA SER A 84 10.03 13.08 17.12
C SER A 84 10.01 11.81 16.28
N PHE A 85 8.99 11.01 16.47
CA PHE A 85 8.84 9.78 15.68
C PHE A 85 7.37 9.44 15.53
N HIS A 86 7.07 8.62 14.52
CA HIS A 86 5.72 8.16 14.25
C HIS A 86 5.54 6.75 14.73
N ALA A 87 4.29 6.37 15.01
CA ALA A 87 3.97 4.98 15.25
C ALA A 87 4.40 4.14 14.05
N ASP A 88 4.85 2.93 14.33
CA ASP A 88 5.37 2.05 13.29
C ASP A 88 4.22 1.47 12.48
N LEU A 89 4.19 1.78 11.19
CA LEU A 89 3.22 1.25 10.24
C LEU A 89 3.89 0.32 9.22
N SER A 90 5.13 -0.08 9.47
CA SER A 90 5.91 -0.85 8.50
C SER A 90 5.31 -2.21 8.18
N ASP A 91 4.49 -2.76 9.06
CA ASP A 91 3.78 -4.01 8.80
C ASP A 91 2.62 -3.84 7.83
N LEU A 92 2.14 -2.62 7.64
CA LEU A 92 1.02 -2.33 6.73
C LEU A 92 1.50 -1.91 5.35
N ALA A 93 2.48 -1.01 5.30
CA ALA A 93 2.93 -0.43 4.06
C ALA A 93 4.35 0.12 4.20
N PRO A 94 5.09 0.20 3.09
CA PRO A 94 6.39 0.88 3.12
C PRO A 94 6.24 2.36 3.47
N PRO A 95 7.29 2.98 4.02
CA PRO A 95 7.24 4.41 4.31
C PRO A 95 6.88 5.24 3.07
N GLY A 96 5.92 6.15 3.24
CA GLY A 96 5.48 7.03 2.16
C GLY A 96 4.61 6.39 1.09
N SER A 97 4.35 5.11 1.18
CA SER A 97 3.51 4.43 0.21
C SER A 97 2.03 4.73 0.43
N HIS A 98 1.27 4.77 -0.66
CA HIS A 98 -0.19 4.86 -0.61
C HIS A 98 -0.86 3.49 -0.74
N TYR A 99 -0.08 2.42 -0.84
CA TYR A 99 -0.57 1.06 -1.02
C TYR A 99 0.01 0.16 0.05
N THR A 100 -0.79 -0.82 0.48
CA THR A 100 -0.31 -1.80 1.47
C THR A 100 0.70 -2.75 0.85
N HIS A 101 1.48 -3.42 1.70
CA HIS A 101 2.43 -4.45 1.25
C HIS A 101 1.74 -5.51 0.42
N ARG A 102 0.51 -5.89 0.77
CA ARG A 102 -0.22 -6.93 0.04
C ARG A 102 -0.43 -6.56 -1.42
N VAL A 103 -0.75 -5.30 -1.68
CA VAL A 103 -0.94 -4.81 -3.05
C VAL A 103 0.38 -4.82 -3.79
N ILE A 104 1.42 -4.28 -3.16
CA ILE A 104 2.74 -4.18 -3.78
C ILE A 104 3.29 -5.56 -4.10
N ASP A 105 3.23 -6.48 -3.14
CA ASP A 105 3.76 -7.82 -3.32
C ASP A 105 3.04 -8.57 -4.43
N LEU A 106 1.73 -8.41 -4.51
CA LEU A 106 0.95 -9.04 -5.56
C LEU A 106 1.32 -8.47 -6.94
N ALA A 107 1.44 -7.15 -7.04
CA ALA A 107 1.80 -6.52 -8.31
C ALA A 107 3.20 -6.93 -8.76
N VAL A 108 4.15 -6.96 -7.83
CA VAL A 108 5.52 -7.37 -8.14
C VAL A 108 5.55 -8.82 -8.59
N ARG A 109 4.77 -9.68 -7.95
CA ARG A 109 4.69 -11.08 -8.35
C ARG A 109 4.17 -11.23 -9.77
N LEU A 110 3.13 -10.47 -10.13
CA LEU A 110 2.59 -10.55 -11.48
C LEU A 110 3.61 -10.15 -12.53
N VAL A 111 4.41 -9.13 -12.26
CA VAL A 111 5.37 -8.64 -13.23
C VAL A 111 6.66 -9.45 -13.21
N VAL A 112 7.22 -9.71 -12.04
CA VAL A 112 8.55 -10.32 -11.93
C VAL A 112 8.47 -11.84 -12.03
N GLU A 113 7.56 -12.47 -11.32
CA GLU A 113 7.47 -13.93 -11.29
C GLU A 113 6.65 -14.47 -12.44
N ASP A 114 5.51 -13.86 -12.74
CA ASP A 114 4.61 -14.34 -13.79
C ASP A 114 4.91 -13.73 -15.15
N GLY A 115 5.79 -12.74 -15.21
CA GLY A 115 6.25 -12.19 -16.47
C GLY A 115 5.28 -11.25 -17.18
N LEU A 116 4.25 -10.77 -16.49
CA LEU A 116 3.30 -9.85 -17.12
C LEU A 116 3.94 -8.48 -17.30
N PRO A 117 3.78 -7.85 -18.47
CA PRO A 117 4.16 -6.45 -18.61
C PRO A 117 3.34 -5.56 -17.66
N SER A 118 3.89 -4.43 -17.30
CA SER A 118 3.29 -3.55 -16.29
C SER A 118 1.89 -3.07 -16.67
N ARG A 119 1.69 -2.74 -17.95
CA ARG A 119 0.38 -2.26 -18.39
C ARG A 119 -0.72 -3.33 -18.25
N PRO A 120 -0.56 -4.54 -18.82
CA PRO A 120 -1.56 -5.58 -18.63
C PRO A 120 -1.71 -6.03 -17.17
N ALA A 121 -0.68 -5.86 -16.34
CA ALA A 121 -0.76 -6.27 -14.94
C ALA A 121 -1.81 -5.50 -14.14
N SER A 122 -2.15 -4.28 -14.56
CA SER A 122 -3.20 -3.51 -13.89
C SER A 122 -4.57 -4.16 -14.02
N TRP A 123 -4.77 -4.93 -15.10
CA TRP A 123 -6.06 -5.57 -15.34
C TRP A 123 -6.38 -6.66 -14.33
N PRO A 124 -5.52 -7.68 -14.08
CA PRO A 124 -5.84 -8.67 -13.06
C PRO A 124 -5.88 -8.09 -11.66
N LEU A 125 -5.13 -7.04 -11.36
CA LEU A 125 -5.23 -6.38 -10.07
C LEU A 125 -6.63 -5.83 -9.85
N TRP A 126 -7.19 -5.18 -10.85
CA TRP A 126 -8.56 -4.67 -10.75
C TRP A 126 -9.60 -5.80 -10.84
N ARG A 127 -9.47 -6.66 -11.83
CA ARG A 127 -10.46 -7.70 -12.07
C ARG A 127 -10.58 -8.67 -10.90
N ASP A 128 -9.44 -9.11 -10.38
CA ASP A 128 -9.41 -10.19 -9.40
C ASP A 128 -9.29 -9.70 -7.96
N HIS A 129 -8.80 -8.49 -7.76
CA HIS A 129 -8.50 -7.99 -6.42
C HIS A 129 -9.07 -6.61 -6.11
N ARG A 130 -9.78 -6.02 -7.05
CA ARG A 130 -10.44 -4.72 -6.89
C ARG A 130 -9.51 -3.63 -6.34
N VAL A 131 -8.30 -3.60 -6.81
CA VAL A 131 -7.37 -2.54 -6.49
C VAL A 131 -6.87 -1.93 -7.79
N PHE A 132 -6.96 -0.60 -7.88
CA PHE A 132 -6.45 0.11 -9.03
C PHE A 132 -5.03 0.58 -8.76
N VAL A 133 -4.11 0.18 -9.61
CA VAL A 133 -2.73 0.62 -9.54
C VAL A 133 -2.32 1.07 -10.94
N PRO A 134 -1.90 2.34 -11.11
CA PRO A 134 -1.46 2.81 -12.42
C PRO A 134 -0.27 2.01 -12.92
N CYS A 135 -0.20 1.83 -14.24
CA CYS A 135 0.87 1.01 -14.81
C CYS A 135 2.27 1.57 -14.53
N ALA A 136 2.41 2.89 -14.44
CA ALA A 136 3.70 3.48 -14.11
C ALA A 136 4.15 3.09 -12.70
N THR A 137 3.20 3.04 -11.76
CA THR A 137 3.50 2.62 -10.39
C THR A 137 3.91 1.16 -10.36
N ILE A 138 3.19 0.31 -11.09
CA ILE A 138 3.53 -1.11 -11.18
C ILE A 138 4.92 -1.28 -11.77
N GLN A 139 5.25 -0.52 -12.81
CA GLN A 139 6.56 -0.57 -13.42
C GLN A 139 7.67 -0.21 -12.43
N ASN A 140 7.46 0.84 -11.65
CA ASN A 140 8.44 1.25 -10.64
C ASN A 140 8.64 0.16 -9.59
N TRP A 141 7.57 -0.47 -9.15
CA TRP A 141 7.67 -1.56 -8.18
C TRP A 141 8.37 -2.78 -8.78
N GLY A 142 8.07 -3.10 -10.04
CA GLY A 142 8.70 -4.22 -10.71
C GLY A 142 10.19 -4.03 -10.86
N GLU A 143 10.61 -2.82 -11.24
CA GLU A 143 12.02 -2.49 -11.37
C GLU A 143 12.72 -2.56 -10.02
N ALA A 144 12.12 -2.00 -8.99
CA ALA A 144 12.69 -2.04 -7.65
C ALA A 144 12.76 -3.49 -7.14
N GLY A 145 11.72 -4.27 -7.39
CA GLY A 145 11.71 -5.67 -7.00
C GLY A 145 12.75 -6.49 -7.72
N GLY A 146 12.92 -6.24 -9.01
CA GLY A 146 13.94 -6.91 -9.79
C GLY A 146 15.34 -6.59 -9.31
N LYS A 147 15.61 -5.30 -9.06
CA LYS A 147 16.91 -4.88 -8.54
C LYS A 147 17.14 -5.47 -7.15
N LYS A 148 16.14 -5.42 -6.31
CA LYS A 148 16.25 -5.96 -4.96
C LYS A 148 16.51 -7.46 -4.99
N GLY A 149 15.83 -8.17 -5.86
CA GLY A 149 16.04 -9.59 -6.02
C GLY A 149 17.47 -9.90 -6.46
N ALA A 150 17.96 -9.16 -7.45
CA ALA A 150 19.31 -9.34 -7.93
C ALA A 150 20.34 -9.05 -6.83
N VAL A 151 20.13 -7.96 -6.11
CA VAL A 151 21.02 -7.61 -5.02
C VAL A 151 20.98 -8.66 -3.92
N SER A 152 19.79 -9.15 -3.59
CA SER A 152 19.66 -10.17 -2.57
C SER A 152 20.44 -11.41 -2.88
N HIS A 153 20.46 -11.79 -4.13
CA HIS A 153 21.24 -12.96 -4.50
C HIS A 153 22.71 -12.72 -4.36
N GLY A 154 23.15 -11.52 -4.63
CA GLY A 154 24.55 -11.22 -4.64
C GLY A 154 25.06 -10.78 -3.34
N ASP A 155 24.42 -9.85 -2.74
CA ASP A 155 24.98 -9.21 -1.65
C ASP A 155 24.15 -8.80 -0.65
N ARG A 156 23.20 -9.31 -0.49
CA ARG A 156 22.36 -9.01 0.40
C ARG A 156 22.93 -9.13 1.47
N VAL A 157 23.18 -8.88 1.82
CA VAL A 157 23.57 -8.86 2.68
C VAL A 157 23.24 -8.65 3.35
N PRO A 158 23.02 -8.68 3.71
CA PRO A 158 22.68 -8.56 4.63
C PRO A 158 22.65 -8.74 5.13
#